data_e188eedcff5f472a0eac316457e48389
#
_entry.id   e188eedcff5f472a0eac316457e48389
#
_cell.length_a   1.000
_cell.length_b   1.000
_cell.length_c   1.000
_cell.angle_alpha   90.00
_cell.angle_beta   90.00
_cell.angle_gamma   90.00
#
_symmetry.space_group_name_H-M   'P 1'
#
loop_
_entity.id
_entity.type
_entity.pdbx_description
1 polymer ?
#
loop_
_entity_poly.entity_id
_entity_poly.type
_entity_poly.pdbx_seq_one_letter_code
_entity_poly.pdbx_strand_id
1 'polypeptide(L)'
;MKKYLALVLSACVLLAFAACARQPQPAISTDTQQIPNPWTDYASLDEAEAAAGFDLAIPDAVDGCSEKQFRVMDADGDKMIEVIYASGEDEIARIRKAPGAEDISGDYNTYAEQTELTSGDAAVTMKGADGLVQLAIWQADGYTYVVSVENGLTADAMAELVAQVR
;
A
#
# COMPACT_ATOMS: atom_id res chain seq x y z
N MET A 1 -27.61 68.37 -36.20
CA MET A 1 -27.60 66.94 -36.57
C MET A 1 -26.32 66.25 -36.12
N LYS A 2 -25.10 66.80 -36.25
CA LYS A 2 -23.86 66.12 -35.86
C LYS A 2 -23.68 65.89 -34.34
N LYS A 3 -24.31 66.71 -33.47
CA LYS A 3 -24.20 66.57 -31.99
C LYS A 3 -25.01 65.40 -31.42
N TYR A 4 -26.11 65.02 -32.06
CA TYR A 4 -26.98 63.91 -31.63
C TYR A 4 -26.42 62.57 -32.11
N LEU A 5 -25.69 62.53 -33.21
CA LEU A 5 -25.04 61.31 -33.71
C LEU A 5 -23.90 60.81 -32.74
N ALA A 6 -23.16 61.75 -32.17
CA ALA A 6 -22.12 61.42 -31.18
C ALA A 6 -22.68 60.88 -29.86
N LEU A 7 -23.86 61.34 -29.44
CA LEU A 7 -24.53 60.95 -28.21
C LEU A 7 -25.13 59.55 -28.33
N VAL A 8 -25.66 59.21 -29.50
CA VAL A 8 -26.24 57.86 -29.78
C VAL A 8 -25.10 56.81 -29.86
N LEU A 9 -23.94 57.15 -30.46
CA LEU A 9 -22.78 56.26 -30.54
C LEU A 9 -22.17 55.98 -29.15
N SER A 10 -22.17 56.95 -28.23
CA SER A 10 -21.67 56.80 -26.88
C SER A 10 -22.59 55.89 -26.02
N ALA A 11 -23.89 55.96 -26.22
CA ALA A 11 -24.85 55.10 -25.51
C ALA A 11 -24.78 53.64 -25.94
N CYS A 12 -24.47 53.36 -27.22
CA CYS A 12 -24.32 51.97 -27.71
C CYS A 12 -23.06 51.30 -27.21
N VAL A 13 -21.96 52.03 -26.95
CA VAL A 13 -20.71 51.47 -26.42
C VAL A 13 -20.85 51.09 -24.95
N LEU A 14 -21.64 51.81 -24.15
CA LEU A 14 -21.86 51.52 -22.75
C LEU A 14 -22.76 50.28 -22.49
N LEU A 15 -23.58 49.89 -23.46
CA LEU A 15 -24.43 48.70 -23.36
C LEU A 15 -23.69 47.40 -23.75
N ALA A 16 -22.58 47.49 -24.44
CA ALA A 16 -21.79 46.31 -24.84
C ALA A 16 -20.95 45.70 -23.69
N PHE A 17 -20.71 46.41 -22.57
CA PHE A 17 -19.98 45.89 -21.43
C PHE A 17 -20.85 45.18 -20.36
N ALA A 18 -22.14 45.22 -20.47
CA ALA A 18 -23.06 44.56 -19.51
C ALA A 18 -23.38 43.10 -19.87
N ALA A 19 -22.88 42.59 -21.00
CA ALA A 19 -23.18 41.23 -21.49
C ALA A 19 -22.10 40.20 -21.13
N CYS A 20 -21.09 40.53 -20.29
CA CYS A 20 -20.28 39.54 -19.59
C CYS A 20 -21.02 39.05 -18.33
N ALA A 21 -22.29 38.61 -18.52
CA ALA A 21 -23.02 37.90 -17.51
C ALA A 21 -22.40 36.52 -17.36
N ARG A 22 -21.78 36.32 -16.22
CA ARG A 22 -21.61 35.05 -15.48
C ARG A 22 -22.09 33.84 -16.28
N GLN A 23 -21.18 33.22 -17.07
CA GLN A 23 -21.36 31.82 -17.38
C GLN A 23 -21.43 31.09 -16.04
N PRO A 24 -22.45 30.28 -15.77
CA PRO A 24 -22.41 29.38 -14.64
C PRO A 24 -21.21 28.47 -14.89
N GLN A 25 -20.19 28.64 -14.06
CA GLN A 25 -19.07 27.72 -14.01
C GLN A 25 -19.70 26.36 -13.72
N PRO A 26 -19.47 25.34 -14.56
CA PRO A 26 -19.94 24.00 -14.22
C PRO A 26 -19.42 23.71 -12.84
N ALA A 27 -20.32 23.38 -11.91
CA ALA A 27 -19.93 22.86 -10.62
C ALA A 27 -19.02 21.67 -10.91
N ILE A 28 -17.74 21.80 -10.62
CA ILE A 28 -16.84 20.64 -10.55
C ILE A 28 -17.42 19.84 -9.41
N SER A 29 -18.21 18.83 -9.74
CA SER A 29 -18.52 17.76 -8.82
C SER A 29 -17.18 17.14 -8.48
N THR A 30 -16.56 17.56 -7.40
CA THR A 30 -15.56 16.76 -6.70
C THR A 30 -16.34 15.61 -6.09
N ASP A 31 -16.79 14.70 -6.94
CA ASP A 31 -17.09 13.35 -6.54
C ASP A 31 -15.71 12.75 -6.22
N THR A 32 -15.29 12.97 -5.00
CA THR A 32 -14.12 12.27 -4.44
C THR A 32 -14.60 10.83 -4.34
N GLN A 33 -14.41 10.05 -5.40
CA GLN A 33 -14.52 8.60 -5.30
C GLN A 33 -13.48 8.19 -4.25
N GLN A 34 -13.96 8.06 -3.03
CA GLN A 34 -13.17 7.50 -1.96
C GLN A 34 -12.96 6.04 -2.34
N ILE A 35 -11.72 5.69 -2.70
CA ILE A 35 -11.35 4.30 -2.96
C ILE A 35 -11.61 3.57 -1.64
N PRO A 36 -12.51 2.57 -1.61
CA PRO A 36 -12.78 1.83 -0.40
C PRO A 36 -11.46 1.26 0.14
N ASN A 37 -11.26 1.32 1.45
CA ASN A 37 -10.15 0.62 2.08
C ASN A 37 -10.34 -0.90 1.86
N PRO A 38 -9.45 -1.59 1.15
CA PRO A 38 -9.63 -3.01 0.86
C PRO A 38 -9.31 -3.91 2.05
N TRP A 39 -8.78 -3.35 3.13
CA TRP A 39 -8.38 -4.08 4.32
C TRP A 39 -9.51 -4.21 5.34
N THR A 40 -9.64 -5.40 5.91
CA THR A 40 -10.50 -5.71 7.06
C THR A 40 -9.64 -6.21 8.21
N ASP A 41 -9.79 -5.61 9.39
CA ASP A 41 -9.06 -5.98 10.60
C ASP A 41 -9.74 -7.15 11.32
N TYR A 42 -8.94 -8.03 11.92
CA TYR A 42 -9.37 -9.21 12.68
C TYR A 42 -8.72 -9.24 14.06
N ALA A 43 -9.40 -9.86 15.02
CA ALA A 43 -8.93 -9.91 16.41
C ALA A 43 -7.82 -10.96 16.62
N SER A 44 -7.70 -11.94 15.73
CA SER A 44 -6.70 -13.01 15.82
C SER A 44 -6.24 -13.48 14.44
N LEU A 45 -5.11 -14.20 14.41
CA LEU A 45 -4.63 -14.84 13.20
C LEU A 45 -5.63 -15.89 12.69
N ASP A 46 -6.21 -16.72 13.59
CA ASP A 46 -7.18 -17.75 13.23
C ASP A 46 -8.41 -17.16 12.50
N GLU A 47 -8.87 -15.98 12.93
CA GLU A 47 -9.98 -15.29 12.25
C GLU A 47 -9.57 -14.77 10.87
N ALA A 48 -8.35 -14.23 10.75
CA ALA A 48 -7.80 -13.76 9.46
C ALA A 48 -7.61 -14.94 8.48
N GLU A 49 -7.08 -16.07 8.96
CA GLU A 49 -6.92 -17.29 8.17
C GLU A 49 -8.28 -17.86 7.70
N ALA A 50 -9.26 -17.92 8.59
CA ALA A 50 -10.62 -18.34 8.23
C ALA A 50 -11.24 -17.42 7.16
N ALA A 51 -10.99 -16.12 7.24
CA ALA A 51 -11.47 -15.14 6.26
C ALA A 51 -10.73 -15.26 4.92
N ALA A 52 -9.43 -15.50 4.96
CA ALA A 52 -8.59 -15.67 3.76
C ALA A 52 -8.82 -17.04 3.08
N GLY A 53 -9.04 -18.07 3.86
CA GLY A 53 -9.23 -19.45 3.38
C GLY A 53 -7.92 -20.22 3.25
N PHE A 54 -6.85 -19.76 3.90
CA PHE A 54 -5.56 -20.44 4.00
C PHE A 54 -4.83 -20.03 5.28
N ASP A 55 -3.95 -20.90 5.76
CA ASP A 55 -3.21 -20.73 7.01
C ASP A 55 -1.92 -19.92 6.78
N LEU A 56 -1.40 -19.28 7.85
CA LEU A 56 -0.13 -18.58 7.87
C LEU A 56 0.58 -18.80 9.21
N ALA A 57 1.69 -19.53 9.21
CA ALA A 57 2.54 -19.61 10.39
C ALA A 57 3.44 -18.36 10.48
N ILE A 58 3.53 -17.80 11.68
CA ILE A 58 4.34 -16.61 11.98
C ILE A 58 5.10 -16.78 13.30
N PRO A 59 6.22 -16.07 13.50
CA PRO A 59 6.91 -16.07 14.77
C PRO A 59 6.13 -15.37 15.89
N ASP A 60 6.45 -15.67 17.14
CA ASP A 60 5.86 -15.01 18.30
C ASP A 60 6.26 -13.54 18.39
N ALA A 61 7.48 -13.21 18.01
CA ALA A 61 8.01 -11.86 17.99
C ALA A 61 8.97 -11.64 16.81
N VAL A 62 9.06 -10.40 16.34
CA VAL A 62 10.05 -9.95 15.38
C VAL A 62 10.76 -8.73 15.96
N ASP A 63 12.11 -8.73 15.96
CA ASP A 63 12.96 -7.67 16.51
C ASP A 63 12.52 -7.23 17.93
N GLY A 64 12.16 -8.24 18.76
CA GLY A 64 11.71 -8.03 20.14
C GLY A 64 10.26 -7.55 20.29
N CYS A 65 9.55 -7.26 19.19
CA CYS A 65 8.15 -6.87 19.20
C CYS A 65 7.23 -8.09 19.08
N SER A 66 6.27 -8.22 20.00
CA SER A 66 5.28 -9.30 20.03
C SER A 66 3.84 -8.81 19.84
N GLU A 67 3.59 -7.50 19.84
CA GLU A 67 2.26 -6.94 19.55
C GLU A 67 1.96 -7.11 18.06
N LYS A 68 0.78 -7.63 17.74
CA LYS A 68 0.39 -7.98 16.37
C LYS A 68 -0.97 -7.39 16.02
N GLN A 69 -1.09 -6.94 14.78
CA GLN A 69 -2.35 -6.60 14.14
C GLN A 69 -2.55 -7.54 12.96
N PHE A 70 -3.77 -8.05 12.79
CA PHE A 70 -4.11 -9.01 11.75
C PHE A 70 -5.13 -8.40 10.81
N ARG A 71 -4.88 -8.46 9.52
CA ARG A 71 -5.84 -7.98 8.53
C ARG A 71 -5.81 -8.79 7.24
N VAL A 72 -6.91 -8.76 6.53
CA VAL A 72 -7.07 -9.41 5.23
C VAL A 72 -7.48 -8.37 4.22
N MET A 73 -6.78 -8.34 3.10
CA MET A 73 -7.23 -7.66 1.90
C MET A 73 -8.03 -8.64 1.06
N ASP A 74 -9.18 -8.20 0.56
CA ASP A 74 -9.97 -8.93 -0.44
C ASP A 74 -10.19 -7.97 -1.63
N ALA A 75 -9.50 -8.27 -2.72
CA ALA A 75 -9.62 -7.52 -3.96
C ALA A 75 -10.16 -8.46 -5.04
N ASP A 76 -11.48 -8.44 -5.25
CA ASP A 76 -12.18 -9.25 -6.28
C ASP A 76 -11.94 -10.77 -6.17
N GLY A 77 -11.71 -11.26 -4.94
CA GLY A 77 -11.45 -12.67 -4.64
C GLY A 77 -9.97 -13.03 -4.49
N ASP A 78 -9.07 -12.12 -4.83
CA ASP A 78 -7.64 -12.26 -4.52
C ASP A 78 -7.40 -11.80 -3.08
N LYS A 79 -7.18 -12.77 -2.19
CA LYS A 79 -7.05 -12.52 -0.76
C LYS A 79 -5.60 -12.53 -0.32
N MET A 80 -5.25 -11.61 0.58
CA MET A 80 -3.92 -11.52 1.19
C MET A 80 -4.07 -11.36 2.70
N ILE A 81 -3.40 -12.21 3.47
CA ILE A 81 -3.22 -11.99 4.91
C ILE A 81 -2.02 -11.07 5.10
N GLU A 82 -2.18 -10.12 6.00
CA GLU A 82 -1.11 -9.28 6.49
C GLU A 82 -1.09 -9.28 8.00
N VAL A 83 0.09 -9.49 8.57
CA VAL A 83 0.36 -9.37 10.00
C VAL A 83 1.38 -8.28 10.20
N ILE A 84 1.03 -7.28 11.03
CA ILE A 84 1.89 -6.16 11.38
C ILE A 84 2.34 -6.34 12.82
N TYR A 85 3.65 -6.36 13.04
CA TYR A 85 4.27 -6.23 14.35
C TYR A 85 4.49 -4.75 14.63
N ALA A 86 3.83 -4.22 15.66
CA ALA A 86 3.86 -2.80 15.98
C ALA A 86 4.17 -2.57 17.46
N SER A 87 4.88 -1.49 17.74
CA SER A 87 5.14 -1.00 19.10
C SER A 87 4.51 0.39 19.23
N GLY A 88 3.30 0.43 19.81
CA GLY A 88 2.49 1.64 19.78
C GLY A 88 2.04 1.99 18.36
N GLU A 89 2.44 3.15 17.87
CA GLU A 89 2.13 3.59 16.49
C GLU A 89 3.22 3.22 15.47
N ASP A 90 4.37 2.70 15.93
CA ASP A 90 5.50 2.37 15.07
C ASP A 90 5.39 0.92 14.55
N GLU A 91 5.38 0.76 13.24
CA GLU A 91 5.51 -0.55 12.60
C GLU A 91 6.96 -1.01 12.72
N ILE A 92 7.17 -2.22 13.23
CA ILE A 92 8.49 -2.84 13.36
C ILE A 92 8.75 -3.80 12.21
N ALA A 93 7.73 -4.63 11.89
CA ALA A 93 7.81 -5.59 10.81
C ALA A 93 6.43 -5.90 10.25
N ARG A 94 6.41 -6.43 9.04
CA ARG A 94 5.21 -6.87 8.33
C ARG A 94 5.45 -8.21 7.66
N ILE A 95 4.48 -9.11 7.78
CA ILE A 95 4.47 -10.39 7.11
C ILE A 95 3.22 -10.48 6.24
N ARG A 96 3.38 -10.90 4.99
CA ARG A 96 2.29 -11.09 4.03
C ARG A 96 2.32 -12.46 3.41
N LYS A 97 1.14 -13.01 3.13
CA LYS A 97 0.95 -14.22 2.33
C LYS A 97 -0.26 -14.05 1.43
N ALA A 98 -0.10 -14.41 0.16
CA ALA A 98 -1.19 -14.45 -0.80
C ALA A 98 -0.98 -15.61 -1.81
N PRO A 99 -2.04 -16.16 -2.41
CA PRO A 99 -1.93 -17.10 -3.51
C PRO A 99 -1.25 -16.48 -4.72
N GLY A 100 -0.55 -17.31 -5.51
CA GLY A 100 0.07 -16.89 -6.77
C GLY A 100 1.54 -16.55 -6.63
N ALA A 101 2.07 -15.89 -7.68
CA ALA A 101 3.50 -15.63 -7.85
C ALA A 101 3.82 -14.13 -8.02
N GLU A 102 2.83 -13.27 -7.83
CA GLU A 102 3.01 -11.82 -7.94
C GLU A 102 3.75 -11.26 -6.72
N ASP A 103 4.48 -10.17 -6.92
CA ASP A 103 5.10 -9.43 -5.81
C ASP A 103 4.01 -8.70 -5.01
N ILE A 104 3.81 -9.15 -3.79
CA ILE A 104 2.81 -8.61 -2.86
C ILE A 104 3.43 -7.70 -1.79
N SER A 105 4.71 -7.33 -1.91
CA SER A 105 5.39 -6.49 -0.92
C SER A 105 4.78 -5.10 -0.80
N GLY A 106 4.28 -4.56 -1.91
CA GLY A 106 3.85 -3.16 -1.96
C GLY A 106 5.00 -2.19 -1.73
N ASP A 107 6.22 -2.68 -1.90
CA ASP A 107 7.44 -1.90 -1.71
C ASP A 107 7.97 -1.40 -3.06
N TYR A 108 8.14 -0.09 -3.16
CA TYR A 108 8.65 0.59 -4.34
C TYR A 108 10.04 1.20 -4.11
N ASN A 109 10.69 0.85 -3.00
CA ASN A 109 12.03 1.34 -2.68
C ASN A 109 13.10 0.73 -3.59
N THR A 110 14.18 1.48 -3.78
CA THR A 110 15.39 0.98 -4.42
C THR A 110 16.40 0.60 -3.36
N TYR A 111 16.86 -0.64 -3.40
CA TYR A 111 17.84 -1.17 -2.46
C TYR A 111 19.23 -1.19 -3.06
N ALA A 112 20.21 -0.85 -2.25
CA ALA A 112 21.62 -0.88 -2.67
C ALA A 112 22.17 -2.32 -2.78
N GLU A 113 21.58 -3.24 -2.03
CA GLU A 113 22.01 -4.64 -1.94
C GLU A 113 20.84 -5.58 -2.24
N GLN A 114 21.12 -6.61 -3.03
CA GLN A 114 20.19 -7.72 -3.25
C GLN A 114 20.98 -9.02 -3.24
N THR A 115 20.52 -9.98 -2.46
CA THR A 115 21.11 -11.32 -2.36
C THR A 115 20.02 -12.38 -2.47
N GLU A 116 20.43 -13.61 -2.75
CA GLU A 116 19.54 -14.77 -2.75
C GLU A 116 19.99 -15.75 -1.66
N LEU A 117 19.01 -16.32 -0.97
CA LEU A 117 19.18 -17.38 0.00
C LEU A 117 18.27 -18.55 -0.38
N THR A 118 18.70 -19.77 -0.09
CA THR A 118 17.82 -20.95 -0.18
C THR A 118 17.30 -21.29 1.22
N SER A 119 15.99 -21.32 1.39
CA SER A 119 15.31 -21.78 2.61
C SER A 119 14.42 -22.98 2.28
N GLY A 120 14.80 -24.17 2.71
CA GLY A 120 14.20 -25.41 2.22
C GLY A 120 14.41 -25.55 0.70
N ASP A 121 13.32 -25.68 -0.04
CA ASP A 121 13.33 -25.74 -1.51
C ASP A 121 13.05 -24.37 -2.18
N ALA A 122 12.81 -23.32 -1.38
CA ALA A 122 12.46 -21.99 -1.88
C ALA A 122 13.70 -21.10 -2.05
N ALA A 123 13.76 -20.39 -3.18
CA ALA A 123 14.69 -19.29 -3.38
C ALA A 123 14.09 -18.02 -2.75
N VAL A 124 14.81 -17.42 -1.81
CA VAL A 124 14.41 -16.21 -1.10
C VAL A 124 15.23 -15.04 -1.63
N THR A 125 14.58 -14.05 -2.22
CA THR A 125 15.22 -12.79 -2.58
C THR A 125 15.24 -11.86 -1.38
N MET A 126 16.42 -11.44 -0.95
CA MET A 126 16.65 -10.51 0.13
C MET A 126 17.15 -9.18 -0.41
N LYS A 127 16.54 -8.07 0.04
CA LYS A 127 16.89 -6.71 -0.39
C LYS A 127 17.15 -5.84 0.85
N GLY A 128 18.15 -4.94 0.75
CA GLY A 128 18.49 -4.06 1.85
C GLY A 128 19.63 -3.10 1.52
N ALA A 129 20.29 -2.61 2.58
CA ALA A 129 21.43 -1.72 2.49
C ALA A 129 22.29 -1.83 3.75
N ASP A 130 23.55 -1.44 3.66
CA ASP A 130 24.51 -1.37 4.77
C ASP A 130 24.68 -2.71 5.53
N GLY A 131 24.54 -3.82 4.79
CA GLY A 131 24.63 -5.17 5.35
C GLY A 131 23.41 -5.64 6.14
N LEU A 132 22.32 -4.87 6.12
CA LEU A 132 21.02 -5.23 6.72
C LEU A 132 20.00 -5.56 5.64
N VAL A 133 19.18 -6.57 5.87
CA VAL A 133 18.08 -7.00 5.02
C VAL A 133 16.79 -6.39 5.55
N GLN A 134 16.11 -5.59 4.72
CA GLN A 134 14.85 -4.94 5.06
C GLN A 134 13.65 -5.66 4.44
N LEU A 135 13.87 -6.40 3.34
CA LEU A 135 12.79 -7.07 2.61
C LEU A 135 13.26 -8.47 2.18
N ALA A 136 12.44 -9.48 2.45
CA ALA A 136 12.59 -10.83 1.95
C ALA A 136 11.32 -11.27 1.22
N ILE A 137 11.46 -11.84 0.01
CA ILE A 137 10.35 -12.31 -0.83
C ILE A 137 10.67 -13.71 -1.32
N TRP A 138 9.70 -14.63 -1.22
CA TRP A 138 9.83 -15.98 -1.78
C TRP A 138 8.49 -16.57 -2.17
N GLN A 139 8.55 -17.67 -2.89
CA GLN A 139 7.39 -18.44 -3.30
C GLN A 139 7.54 -19.88 -2.81
N ALA A 140 6.48 -20.43 -2.24
CA ALA A 140 6.39 -21.82 -1.83
C ALA A 140 4.93 -22.28 -1.87
N ASP A 141 4.70 -23.53 -2.26
CA ASP A 141 3.40 -24.21 -2.24
C ASP A 141 2.26 -23.45 -2.94
N GLY A 142 2.58 -22.66 -3.97
CA GLY A 142 1.59 -21.87 -4.74
C GLY A 142 1.25 -20.52 -4.11
N TYR A 143 2.00 -20.10 -3.09
CA TYR A 143 1.87 -18.80 -2.42
C TYR A 143 3.12 -17.96 -2.58
N THR A 144 2.93 -16.65 -2.56
CA THR A 144 4.01 -15.67 -2.34
C THR A 144 3.99 -15.23 -0.89
N TYR A 145 5.17 -15.11 -0.33
CA TYR A 145 5.42 -14.65 1.02
C TYR A 145 6.33 -13.44 1.00
N VAL A 146 6.08 -12.52 1.91
CA VAL A 146 6.89 -11.32 2.10
C VAL A 146 7.11 -11.08 3.59
N VAL A 147 8.34 -10.76 3.93
CA VAL A 147 8.72 -10.21 5.24
C VAL A 147 9.40 -8.87 5.00
N SER A 148 8.92 -7.82 5.63
CA SER A 148 9.60 -6.52 5.70
C SER A 148 9.89 -6.16 7.16
N VAL A 149 11.05 -5.57 7.41
CA VAL A 149 11.49 -5.12 8.75
C VAL A 149 12.04 -3.71 8.62
N GLU A 150 11.45 -2.77 9.35
CA GLU A 150 11.72 -1.33 9.19
C GLU A 150 13.21 -0.99 9.33
N ASN A 151 13.84 -1.45 10.39
CA ASN A 151 15.27 -1.20 10.64
C ASN A 151 16.22 -2.21 9.98
N GLY A 152 15.65 -3.24 9.31
CA GLY A 152 16.41 -4.35 8.77
C GLY A 152 16.97 -5.29 9.83
N LEU A 153 17.34 -6.49 9.39
CA LEU A 153 18.00 -7.53 10.18
C LEU A 153 19.30 -7.95 9.49
N THR A 154 20.21 -8.57 10.24
CA THR A 154 21.32 -9.27 9.59
C THR A 154 20.79 -10.38 8.69
N ALA A 155 21.56 -10.79 7.68
CA ALA A 155 21.14 -11.85 6.76
C ALA A 155 20.80 -13.16 7.50
N ASP A 156 21.56 -13.52 8.53
CA ASP A 156 21.31 -14.72 9.34
C ASP A 156 19.98 -14.58 10.12
N ALA A 157 19.74 -13.44 10.77
CA ALA A 157 18.49 -13.21 11.51
C ALA A 157 17.26 -13.17 10.57
N MET A 158 17.40 -12.61 9.37
CA MET A 158 16.32 -12.64 8.35
C MET A 158 16.09 -14.08 7.88
N ALA A 159 17.13 -14.89 7.69
CA ALA A 159 17.00 -16.30 7.32
C ALA A 159 16.25 -17.11 8.39
N GLU A 160 16.56 -16.88 9.67
CA GLU A 160 15.84 -17.50 10.80
C GLU A 160 14.38 -17.08 10.86
N LEU A 161 14.08 -15.81 10.54
CA LEU A 161 12.72 -15.29 10.47
C LEU A 161 11.94 -15.93 9.32
N VAL A 162 12.51 -15.97 8.11
CA VAL A 162 11.92 -16.61 6.92
C VAL A 162 11.58 -18.08 7.18
N ALA A 163 12.45 -18.83 7.88
CA ALA A 163 12.21 -20.24 8.20
C ALA A 163 11.00 -20.49 9.11
N GLN A 164 10.50 -19.47 9.83
CA GLN A 164 9.34 -19.54 10.71
C GLN A 164 8.04 -19.17 10.00
N VAL A 165 8.11 -18.57 8.80
CA VAL A 165 6.93 -18.13 8.04
C VAL A 165 6.57 -19.16 6.97
N ARG A 166 5.32 -19.67 7.02
CA ARG A 166 4.84 -20.75 6.13
C ARG A 166 3.37 -20.61 5.79
#